data_57d0d91bf87c1f0a76d11365abf60560
#
_entry.id   57d0d91bf87c1f0a76d11365abf60560
#
_cell.length_a   1.000
_cell.length_b   1.000
_cell.length_c   1.000
_cell.angle_alpha   90.00
_cell.angle_beta   90.00
_cell.angle_gamma   90.00
#
_symmetry.space_group_name_H-M   'P 1'
#
loop_
_entity.id
_entity.type
_entity.pdbx_description
1 polymer ?
#
loop_
_entity_poly.entity_id
_entity_poly.type
_entity_poly.pdbx_seq_one_letter_code
_entity_poly.pdbx_strand_id
1 'polypeptide(L)'
;MSWIPRGEPKLMSAACSPDTWQERMKDPRLAGSLQLQGALVQKYFQECRSELETGDNGYFTNLKTMMTMKYAPQTHPFLRRVVVNLPGNVKLKGLLGLKGDLKRRPLVIVRLGIFSNVEDFKPERAWLMMLFEQSPFNVLLLENMSSSDFVANNNQFSFGGYDEGIQNILVARLLSDPVEPLSQLVDSVHVFGISLGGHGVLFSSLLNKYNSPKNGALINSFTALCPVVDLRKTMVALTEGGVKSAFVDLWSRQRLTGLDKKLPALVTYDSFAFLSKAISEIARTYHGGLSYISSVRLPPEMKDSSDFWALNDFWKYYKQVEQPVLIYATEQDPAVPFNLNSELIQNKDLKIDSKNLRVIELPQGVHCTLPVPYDWHAITSLFQSYILSHSPGFKMVERTLDVDLSDEEWAGFFDAGSRVKFEVQEPSKKSGFVTIEMEVENAKGKEKSMNLSLPLSQFDFRFLNPELSASEQEMIVRWLNQNLKLRIQPKNGKYALRATWSVAQ
;
A
#
# COMPACT_ATOMS: atom_id res chain seq x y z
N MET A 1 18.41 -3.42 -11.33
CA MET A 1 18.81 -2.71 -10.11
C MET A 1 17.57 -2.03 -9.53
N SER A 2 16.97 -2.61 -8.51
CA SER A 2 15.86 -2.01 -7.80
C SER A 2 16.39 -0.85 -6.97
N TRP A 3 15.85 0.33 -7.16
CA TRP A 3 16.07 1.41 -6.22
C TRP A 3 15.10 1.21 -5.06
N ILE A 4 15.51 0.45 -4.09
CA ILE A 4 15.10 0.63 -2.70
C ILE A 4 15.96 1.79 -2.21
N PRO A 5 15.43 2.77 -1.47
CA PRO A 5 16.29 3.64 -0.69
C PRO A 5 17.19 2.74 0.16
N ARG A 6 18.37 2.46 -0.31
CA ARG A 6 19.40 1.81 0.49
C ARG A 6 20.06 2.89 1.33
N GLY A 7 19.30 3.41 2.28
CA GLY A 7 19.93 3.63 3.55
C GLY A 7 20.06 2.23 4.14
N GLU A 8 21.23 1.84 4.59
CA GLU A 8 21.33 0.76 5.56
C GLU A 8 20.24 1.01 6.60
N PRO A 9 19.49 -0.04 7.03
CA PRO A 9 18.43 0.17 8.01
C PRO A 9 19.02 1.00 9.14
N LYS A 10 18.50 2.22 9.31
CA LYS A 10 19.02 3.14 10.32
C LYS A 10 18.95 2.40 11.64
N LEU A 11 20.08 2.26 12.33
CA LEU A 11 20.13 1.62 13.63
C LEU A 11 19.27 2.47 14.57
N MET A 12 18.03 2.07 14.74
CA MET A 12 17.11 2.70 15.68
C MET A 12 17.36 2.16 17.08
N SER A 13 17.09 2.99 18.07
CA SER A 13 17.05 2.54 19.47
C SER A 13 16.04 1.42 19.65
N ALA A 14 16.21 0.57 20.65
CA ALA A 14 15.26 -0.49 20.95
C ALA A 14 13.82 0.04 21.17
N ALA A 15 13.70 1.26 21.70
CA ALA A 15 12.40 1.92 21.94
C ALA A 15 11.70 2.33 20.64
N CYS A 16 12.46 2.66 19.59
CA CYS A 16 11.97 3.15 18.31
C CYS A 16 12.07 2.11 17.19
N SER A 17 12.54 0.91 17.48
CA SER A 17 12.62 -0.14 16.45
C SER A 17 11.22 -0.52 15.94
N PRO A 18 11.07 -0.75 14.62
CA PRO A 18 9.79 -1.20 14.06
C PRO A 18 9.27 -2.48 14.71
N ASP A 19 10.16 -3.43 15.07
CA ASP A 19 9.78 -4.69 15.73
C ASP A 19 9.12 -4.43 17.10
N THR A 20 9.67 -3.54 17.91
CA THR A 20 9.10 -3.17 19.22
C THR A 20 7.70 -2.56 19.07
N TRP A 21 7.50 -1.73 18.04
CA TRP A 21 6.20 -1.12 17.80
C TRP A 21 5.19 -2.10 17.20
N GLN A 22 5.63 -3.04 16.38
CA GLN A 22 4.78 -4.15 15.93
C GLN A 22 4.29 -5.01 17.11
N GLU A 23 5.15 -5.33 18.06
CA GLU A 23 4.74 -6.08 19.27
C GLU A 23 3.73 -5.28 20.11
N ARG A 24 3.93 -3.98 20.27
CA ARG A 24 2.94 -3.13 20.95
C ARG A 24 1.59 -3.12 20.24
N MET A 25 1.56 -3.13 18.90
CA MET A 25 0.32 -3.20 18.11
C MET A 25 -0.44 -4.52 18.28
N LYS A 26 0.23 -5.59 18.71
CA LYS A 26 -0.40 -6.88 19.00
C LYS A 26 -1.08 -6.94 20.38
N ASP A 27 -0.98 -5.89 21.19
CA ASP A 27 -1.64 -5.83 22.51
C ASP A 27 -3.15 -6.03 22.36
N PRO A 28 -3.75 -7.05 23.00
CA PRO A 28 -5.19 -7.34 22.89
C PRO A 28 -6.09 -6.16 23.26
N ARG A 29 -5.59 -5.22 24.11
CA ARG A 29 -6.33 -4.02 24.48
C ARG A 29 -6.49 -3.03 23.33
N LEU A 30 -5.62 -3.10 22.33
CA LEU A 30 -5.71 -2.30 21.12
C LEU A 30 -6.65 -2.95 20.08
N ALA A 31 -6.86 -4.27 20.21
CA ALA A 31 -7.76 -4.99 19.31
C ALA A 31 -9.17 -4.43 19.39
N GLY A 32 -9.73 -4.03 18.25
CA GLY A 32 -11.07 -3.45 18.17
C GLY A 32 -11.17 -1.96 18.54
N SER A 33 -10.07 -1.29 18.90
CA SER A 33 -10.06 0.16 19.16
C SER A 33 -9.15 0.93 18.20
N LEU A 34 -9.71 1.41 17.11
CA LEU A 34 -8.99 2.28 16.15
C LEU A 34 -8.38 3.51 16.84
N GLN A 35 -9.08 4.09 17.81
CA GLN A 35 -8.59 5.29 18.51
C GLN A 35 -7.31 5.00 19.29
N LEU A 36 -7.24 3.85 19.98
CA LEU A 36 -6.02 3.44 20.70
C LEU A 36 -4.90 3.07 19.74
N GLN A 37 -5.19 2.34 18.66
CA GLN A 37 -4.22 2.02 17.62
C GLN A 37 -3.65 3.29 16.99
N GLY A 38 -4.50 4.23 16.57
CA GLY A 38 -4.07 5.49 15.99
C GLY A 38 -3.32 6.38 16.98
N ALA A 39 -3.72 6.40 18.25
CA ALA A 39 -2.97 7.12 19.29
C ALA A 39 -1.56 6.54 19.47
N LEU A 40 -1.41 5.21 19.42
CA LEU A 40 -0.11 4.56 19.47
C LEU A 40 0.75 4.92 18.26
N VAL A 41 0.19 4.90 17.05
CA VAL A 41 0.90 5.29 15.82
C VAL A 41 1.31 6.76 15.88
N GLN A 42 0.41 7.66 16.28
CA GLN A 42 0.71 9.09 16.44
C GLN A 42 1.85 9.30 17.44
N LYS A 43 1.81 8.60 18.57
CA LYS A 43 2.85 8.63 19.60
C LYS A 43 4.20 8.16 19.05
N TYR A 44 4.22 7.12 18.20
CA TYR A 44 5.44 6.65 17.55
C TYR A 44 6.09 7.74 16.71
N PHE A 45 5.34 8.43 15.87
CA PHE A 45 5.87 9.55 15.09
C PHE A 45 6.35 10.71 15.94
N GLN A 46 5.76 10.94 17.11
CA GLN A 46 6.16 12.02 18.02
C GLN A 46 7.43 11.65 18.82
N GLU A 47 7.44 10.48 19.45
CA GLU A 47 8.55 10.06 20.34
C GLU A 47 9.80 9.64 19.57
N CYS A 48 9.63 9.02 18.41
CA CYS A 48 10.73 8.51 17.59
C CYS A 48 11.08 9.43 16.42
N ARG A 49 10.61 10.66 16.42
CA ARG A 49 10.75 11.61 15.33
C ARG A 49 12.16 11.70 14.77
N SER A 50 13.16 11.93 15.63
CA SER A 50 14.57 12.09 15.23
C SER A 50 15.18 10.84 14.61
N GLU A 51 14.65 9.66 14.94
CA GLU A 51 15.10 8.39 14.39
C GLU A 51 14.35 8.00 13.13
N LEU A 52 13.06 8.37 13.04
CA LEU A 52 12.19 8.09 11.89
C LEU A 52 12.46 9.01 10.70
N GLU A 53 12.74 10.30 10.94
CA GLU A 53 12.94 11.27 9.86
C GLU A 53 14.29 11.03 9.16
N THR A 54 14.26 10.99 7.81
CA THR A 54 15.46 10.78 6.97
C THR A 54 16.26 12.06 6.75
N GLY A 55 15.66 13.23 7.01
CA GLY A 55 16.23 14.54 6.69
C GLY A 55 15.86 15.03 5.28
N ASP A 56 15.26 14.20 4.44
CA ASP A 56 14.86 14.54 3.06
C ASP A 56 13.48 15.21 3.03
N ASN A 57 13.38 16.45 3.54
CA ASN A 57 12.10 17.13 3.76
C ASN A 57 11.74 18.13 2.64
N GLY A 58 12.58 18.29 1.62
CA GLY A 58 12.33 19.23 0.52
C GLY A 58 11.21 18.76 -0.40
N TYR A 59 10.28 19.67 -0.75
CA TYR A 59 9.17 19.39 -1.68
C TYR A 59 9.63 18.70 -2.97
N PHE A 60 10.61 19.31 -3.66
CA PHE A 60 11.12 18.78 -4.92
C PHE A 60 11.90 17.47 -4.75
N THR A 61 12.62 17.30 -3.64
CA THR A 61 13.34 16.07 -3.34
C THR A 61 12.37 14.91 -3.14
N ASN A 62 11.33 15.13 -2.35
CA ASN A 62 10.29 14.13 -2.10
C ASN A 62 9.61 13.69 -3.40
N LEU A 63 9.13 14.66 -4.18
CA LEU A 63 8.45 14.38 -5.44
C LEU A 63 9.39 13.69 -6.45
N LYS A 64 10.60 14.20 -6.64
CA LYS A 64 11.61 13.62 -7.53
C LYS A 64 11.91 12.18 -7.15
N THR A 65 12.12 11.90 -5.87
CA THR A 65 12.42 10.56 -5.36
C THR A 65 11.30 9.58 -5.71
N MET A 66 10.04 9.92 -5.44
CA MET A 66 8.89 9.07 -5.78
C MET A 66 8.75 8.87 -7.29
N MET A 67 8.97 9.93 -8.09
CA MET A 67 8.83 9.86 -9.56
C MET A 67 9.97 9.08 -10.23
N THR A 68 11.16 9.05 -9.65
CA THR A 68 12.33 8.38 -10.23
C THR A 68 12.59 6.98 -9.70
N MET A 69 11.72 6.48 -8.83
CA MET A 69 11.82 5.13 -8.28
C MET A 69 11.86 4.07 -9.39
N LYS A 70 12.92 3.26 -9.39
CA LYS A 70 13.13 2.19 -10.36
C LYS A 70 12.48 0.88 -9.88
N TYR A 71 11.18 0.82 -9.95
CA TYR A 71 10.42 -0.39 -9.73
C TYR A 71 9.59 -0.69 -10.97
N ALA A 72 9.74 -1.87 -11.54
CA ALA A 72 9.06 -2.28 -12.78
C ALA A 72 8.04 -3.40 -12.49
N PRO A 73 6.86 -3.07 -11.96
CA PRO A 73 5.86 -4.07 -11.59
C PRO A 73 5.36 -4.88 -12.79
N GLN A 74 5.46 -4.34 -14.00
CA GLN A 74 5.04 -5.00 -15.24
C GLN A 74 5.90 -6.23 -15.60
N THR A 75 7.13 -6.27 -15.12
CA THR A 75 8.06 -7.40 -15.33
C THR A 75 8.20 -8.30 -14.10
N HIS A 76 7.47 -7.98 -13.04
CA HIS A 76 7.52 -8.75 -11.81
C HIS A 76 6.87 -10.13 -11.99
N PRO A 77 7.53 -11.25 -11.58
CA PRO A 77 7.05 -12.62 -11.85
C PRO A 77 5.71 -12.96 -11.19
N PHE A 78 5.33 -12.27 -10.12
CA PHE A 78 4.09 -12.50 -9.36
C PHE A 78 3.05 -11.39 -9.50
N LEU A 79 3.31 -10.38 -10.32
CA LEU A 79 2.33 -9.36 -10.67
C LEU A 79 1.78 -9.63 -12.08
N ARG A 80 0.48 -9.68 -12.20
CA ARG A 80 -0.20 -9.93 -13.49
C ARG A 80 -1.18 -8.82 -13.78
N ARG A 81 -1.20 -8.36 -15.03
CA ARG A 81 -2.27 -7.48 -15.51
C ARG A 81 -3.58 -8.25 -15.54
N VAL A 82 -4.59 -7.64 -15.01
CA VAL A 82 -5.95 -8.20 -14.96
C VAL A 82 -6.95 -7.16 -15.42
N VAL A 83 -8.10 -7.64 -15.87
CA VAL A 83 -9.28 -6.82 -16.11
C VAL A 83 -10.40 -7.38 -15.26
N VAL A 84 -10.89 -6.57 -14.32
CA VAL A 84 -12.06 -6.91 -13.52
C VAL A 84 -13.30 -6.43 -14.29
N ASN A 85 -14.14 -7.37 -14.67
CA ASN A 85 -15.41 -7.06 -15.33
C ASN A 85 -16.47 -6.82 -14.25
N LEU A 86 -16.98 -5.60 -14.20
CA LEU A 86 -18.05 -5.21 -13.29
C LEU A 86 -19.41 -5.23 -14.02
N PRO A 87 -20.54 -5.28 -13.28
CA PRO A 87 -21.87 -5.12 -13.87
C PRO A 87 -21.96 -3.89 -14.78
N GLY A 88 -22.83 -3.91 -15.77
CA GLY A 88 -22.96 -2.82 -16.74
C GLY A 88 -21.84 -2.73 -17.77
N ASN A 89 -21.11 -3.83 -18.00
CA ASN A 89 -19.97 -3.92 -18.93
C ASN A 89 -18.81 -2.99 -18.61
N VAL A 90 -18.68 -2.57 -17.37
CA VAL A 90 -17.55 -1.75 -16.92
C VAL A 90 -16.31 -2.61 -16.76
N LYS A 91 -15.21 -2.20 -17.39
CA LYS A 91 -13.91 -2.85 -17.37
C LYS A 91 -12.95 -2.03 -16.52
N LEU A 92 -12.45 -2.64 -15.46
CA LEU A 92 -11.51 -2.01 -14.54
C LEU A 92 -10.15 -2.71 -14.65
N LYS A 93 -9.15 -2.03 -15.17
CA LYS A 93 -7.80 -2.57 -15.27
C LYS A 93 -7.11 -2.59 -13.91
N GLY A 94 -6.32 -3.63 -13.68
CA GLY A 94 -5.57 -3.78 -12.44
C GLY A 94 -4.26 -4.55 -12.62
N LEU A 95 -3.48 -4.55 -11.53
CA LEU A 95 -2.35 -5.45 -11.32
C LEU A 95 -2.68 -6.34 -10.13
N LEU A 96 -2.79 -7.64 -10.35
CA LEU A 96 -2.99 -8.65 -9.33
C LEU A 96 -1.63 -9.23 -8.92
N GLY A 97 -1.28 -9.11 -7.66
CA GLY A 97 -0.10 -9.71 -7.05
C GLY A 97 -0.50 -10.84 -6.11
N LEU A 98 -0.05 -12.04 -6.41
CA LEU A 98 -0.21 -13.21 -5.54
C LEU A 98 1.16 -13.68 -5.09
N LYS A 99 1.29 -13.99 -3.79
CA LYS A 99 2.52 -14.57 -3.28
C LYS A 99 2.76 -15.95 -3.88
N GLY A 100 4.03 -16.27 -4.14
CA GLY A 100 4.41 -17.49 -4.86
C GLY A 100 4.03 -18.81 -4.16
N ASP A 101 3.74 -18.78 -2.86
CA ASP A 101 3.29 -19.95 -2.11
C ASP A 101 1.79 -20.28 -2.31
N LEU A 102 1.05 -19.39 -2.96
CA LEU A 102 -0.40 -19.53 -3.21
C LEU A 102 -1.22 -19.88 -1.97
N LYS A 103 -0.79 -19.43 -0.81
CA LYS A 103 -1.53 -19.58 0.45
C LYS A 103 -2.57 -18.48 0.60
N ARG A 104 -3.55 -18.77 1.44
CA ARG A 104 -4.58 -17.83 1.84
C ARG A 104 -3.97 -16.66 2.63
N ARG A 105 -4.22 -15.42 2.21
CA ARG A 105 -3.61 -14.21 2.77
C ARG A 105 -4.58 -13.04 2.77
N PRO A 106 -4.37 -12.02 3.63
CA PRO A 106 -5.03 -10.74 3.46
C PRO A 106 -4.78 -10.22 2.04
N LEU A 107 -5.82 -9.74 1.37
CA LEU A 107 -5.71 -9.09 0.08
C LEU A 107 -6.02 -7.61 0.23
N VAL A 108 -5.10 -6.78 -0.25
CA VAL A 108 -5.23 -5.33 -0.22
C VAL A 108 -5.62 -4.82 -1.59
N ILE A 109 -6.83 -4.28 -1.71
CA ILE A 109 -7.24 -3.51 -2.89
C ILE A 109 -6.57 -2.13 -2.78
N VAL A 110 -5.73 -1.78 -3.74
CA VAL A 110 -5.01 -0.50 -3.78
C VAL A 110 -5.65 0.40 -4.83
N ARG A 111 -6.19 1.55 -4.42
CA ARG A 111 -6.77 2.56 -5.31
C ARG A 111 -5.78 3.67 -5.59
N LEU A 112 -5.53 3.89 -6.86
CA LEU A 112 -4.60 4.91 -7.35
C LEU A 112 -5.17 6.32 -7.24
N GLY A 113 -4.28 7.32 -7.23
CA GLY A 113 -4.63 8.73 -7.28
C GLY A 113 -5.19 9.18 -8.63
N ILE A 114 -5.56 10.44 -8.71
CA ILE A 114 -6.15 11.06 -9.91
C ILE A 114 -5.29 10.80 -11.15
N PHE A 115 -5.91 10.47 -12.27
CA PHE A 115 -5.32 10.15 -13.59
C PHE A 115 -4.34 8.96 -13.62
N SER A 116 -4.10 8.28 -12.50
CA SER A 116 -3.17 7.15 -12.46
C SER A 116 -3.81 5.88 -13.00
N ASN A 117 -3.06 5.16 -13.81
CA ASN A 117 -3.43 3.85 -14.35
C ASN A 117 -2.33 2.82 -14.06
N VAL A 118 -2.59 1.56 -14.36
CA VAL A 118 -1.67 0.45 -14.06
C VAL A 118 -0.39 0.44 -14.93
N GLU A 119 -0.33 1.25 -15.96
CA GLU A 119 0.85 1.41 -16.82
C GLU A 119 1.72 2.60 -16.38
N ASP A 120 1.10 3.65 -15.86
CA ASP A 120 1.77 4.88 -15.43
C ASP A 120 1.26 5.35 -14.07
N PHE A 121 1.83 4.78 -13.02
CA PHE A 121 1.58 5.12 -11.61
C PHE A 121 2.90 5.32 -10.84
N LYS A 122 3.81 6.10 -11.41
CA LYS A 122 5.18 6.26 -10.88
C LYS A 122 5.26 6.62 -9.39
N PRO A 123 4.50 7.60 -8.88
CA PRO A 123 4.56 7.92 -7.46
C PRO A 123 4.07 6.79 -6.56
N GLU A 124 3.07 6.03 -7.03
CA GLU A 124 2.41 5.01 -6.23
C GLU A 124 3.17 3.66 -6.23
N ARG A 125 4.23 3.52 -7.02
CA ARG A 125 5.08 2.30 -7.05
C ARG A 125 5.68 1.96 -5.70
N ALA A 126 6.03 2.97 -4.91
CA ALA A 126 6.51 2.81 -3.56
C ALA A 126 5.52 2.02 -2.70
N TRP A 127 4.26 2.41 -2.76
CA TRP A 127 3.19 1.78 -1.99
C TRP A 127 2.92 0.35 -2.43
N LEU A 128 2.94 0.09 -3.73
CA LEU A 128 2.82 -1.29 -4.24
C LEU A 128 3.98 -2.15 -3.75
N MET A 129 5.21 -1.64 -3.77
CA MET A 129 6.39 -2.36 -3.27
C MET A 129 6.27 -2.66 -1.77
N MET A 130 5.85 -1.69 -0.95
CA MET A 130 5.66 -1.88 0.48
C MET A 130 4.57 -2.92 0.78
N LEU A 131 3.43 -2.83 0.12
CA LEU A 131 2.28 -3.69 0.39
C LEU A 131 2.45 -5.09 -0.21
N PHE A 132 3.13 -5.21 -1.33
CA PHE A 132 3.31 -6.49 -1.98
C PHE A 132 4.65 -7.14 -1.67
N GLU A 133 5.79 -6.50 -1.92
CA GLU A 133 7.08 -7.17 -1.73
C GLU A 133 7.47 -7.31 -0.26
N GLN A 134 7.29 -6.25 0.52
CA GLN A 134 7.77 -6.18 1.90
C GLN A 134 6.75 -6.61 2.95
N SER A 135 5.51 -6.83 2.56
CA SER A 135 4.43 -7.28 3.44
C SER A 135 3.92 -8.65 3.02
N PRO A 136 3.25 -9.40 3.91
CA PRO A 136 2.79 -10.75 3.60
C PRO A 136 1.47 -10.78 2.80
N PHE A 137 1.08 -9.70 2.15
CA PHE A 137 -0.22 -9.54 1.53
C PHE A 137 -0.25 -9.96 0.05
N ASN A 138 -1.39 -10.43 -0.39
CA ASN A 138 -1.78 -10.35 -1.79
C ASN A 138 -2.28 -8.93 -2.07
N VAL A 139 -2.14 -8.45 -3.30
CA VAL A 139 -2.58 -7.10 -3.69
C VAL A 139 -3.38 -7.12 -4.98
N LEU A 140 -4.34 -6.22 -5.08
CA LEU A 140 -5.03 -5.90 -6.31
C LEU A 140 -5.02 -4.39 -6.49
N LEU A 141 -4.05 -3.89 -7.27
CA LEU A 141 -3.95 -2.47 -7.58
C LEU A 141 -4.89 -2.16 -8.74
N LEU A 142 -5.72 -1.13 -8.58
CA LEU A 142 -6.75 -0.75 -9.54
C LEU A 142 -6.55 0.67 -10.03
N GLU A 143 -6.77 0.88 -11.33
CA GLU A 143 -6.74 2.20 -11.95
C GLU A 143 -7.77 3.15 -11.36
N ASN A 144 -7.49 4.45 -11.46
CA ASN A 144 -8.45 5.51 -11.10
C ASN A 144 -9.46 5.73 -12.22
N MET A 145 -10.69 6.06 -11.90
CA MET A 145 -11.75 6.34 -12.87
C MET A 145 -11.50 7.57 -13.76
N SER A 146 -10.58 8.43 -13.37
CA SER A 146 -10.13 9.57 -14.17
C SER A 146 -8.95 9.22 -15.09
N SER A 147 -8.46 7.97 -15.08
CA SER A 147 -7.36 7.55 -15.94
C SER A 147 -7.76 7.49 -17.40
N SER A 148 -6.79 7.74 -18.28
CA SER A 148 -7.00 7.63 -19.73
C SER A 148 -7.46 6.24 -20.15
N ASP A 149 -6.95 5.20 -19.49
CA ASP A 149 -7.28 3.81 -19.76
C ASP A 149 -8.72 3.48 -19.38
N PHE A 150 -9.15 3.90 -18.19
CA PHE A 150 -10.53 3.70 -17.77
C PHE A 150 -11.51 4.38 -18.74
N VAL A 151 -11.24 5.64 -19.07
CA VAL A 151 -12.07 6.41 -20.02
C VAL A 151 -12.08 5.75 -21.40
N ALA A 152 -10.92 5.29 -21.88
CA ALA A 152 -10.80 4.65 -23.20
C ALA A 152 -11.62 3.35 -23.28
N ASN A 153 -11.69 2.58 -22.19
CA ASN A 153 -12.40 1.30 -22.15
C ASN A 153 -13.90 1.43 -21.87
N ASN A 154 -14.32 2.46 -21.14
CA ASN A 154 -15.67 2.57 -20.62
C ASN A 154 -16.47 3.74 -21.18
N ASN A 155 -15.86 4.68 -21.89
CA ASN A 155 -16.45 5.95 -22.33
C ASN A 155 -17.10 6.74 -21.16
N GLN A 156 -16.54 6.61 -19.98
CA GLN A 156 -17.00 7.21 -18.74
C GLN A 156 -15.82 7.88 -18.04
N PHE A 157 -16.09 8.95 -17.32
CA PHE A 157 -15.10 9.71 -16.60
C PHE A 157 -15.72 10.20 -15.29
N SER A 158 -15.03 10.02 -14.18
CA SER A 158 -15.44 10.53 -12.88
C SER A 158 -14.24 10.90 -12.02
N PHE A 159 -14.45 11.85 -11.12
CA PHE A 159 -13.55 12.14 -10.00
C PHE A 159 -14.14 11.68 -8.66
N GLY A 160 -15.25 10.96 -8.71
CA GLY A 160 -16.04 10.70 -7.52
C GLY A 160 -15.54 9.55 -6.68
N GLY A 161 -15.29 9.83 -5.41
CA GLY A 161 -15.06 8.80 -4.40
C GLY A 161 -16.26 7.86 -4.23
N TYR A 162 -17.46 8.37 -4.44
CA TYR A 162 -18.70 7.59 -4.42
C TYR A 162 -18.68 6.46 -5.44
N ASP A 163 -18.37 6.76 -6.70
CA ASP A 163 -18.30 5.74 -7.76
C ASP A 163 -17.17 4.74 -7.52
N GLU A 164 -16.01 5.20 -7.07
CA GLU A 164 -14.89 4.31 -6.71
C GLU A 164 -15.21 3.45 -5.48
N GLY A 165 -15.95 4.00 -4.53
CA GLY A 165 -16.46 3.26 -3.38
C GLY A 165 -17.33 2.07 -3.81
N ILE A 166 -18.24 2.29 -4.77
CA ILE A 166 -19.07 1.25 -5.35
C ILE A 166 -18.23 0.18 -6.04
N GLN A 167 -17.24 0.58 -6.84
CA GLN A 167 -16.34 -0.37 -7.50
C GLN A 167 -15.61 -1.23 -6.47
N ASN A 168 -15.10 -0.65 -5.39
CA ASN A 168 -14.40 -1.41 -4.35
C ASN A 168 -15.32 -2.43 -3.66
N ILE A 169 -16.58 -2.09 -3.41
CA ILE A 169 -17.57 -3.02 -2.89
C ILE A 169 -17.81 -4.19 -3.85
N LEU A 170 -17.97 -3.91 -5.14
CA LEU A 170 -18.18 -4.95 -6.16
C LEU A 170 -16.96 -5.86 -6.28
N VAL A 171 -15.75 -5.29 -6.29
CA VAL A 171 -14.50 -6.06 -6.31
C VAL A 171 -14.36 -6.90 -5.04
N ALA A 172 -14.64 -6.35 -3.86
CA ALA A 172 -14.58 -7.10 -2.61
C ALA A 172 -15.57 -8.27 -2.58
N ARG A 173 -16.76 -8.12 -3.18
CA ARG A 173 -17.72 -9.23 -3.35
C ARG A 173 -17.14 -10.34 -4.22
N LEU A 174 -16.53 -10.01 -5.37
CA LEU A 174 -15.87 -11.01 -6.23
C LEU A 174 -14.78 -11.75 -5.47
N LEU A 175 -13.95 -11.03 -4.70
CA LEU A 175 -12.87 -11.63 -3.91
C LEU A 175 -13.37 -12.51 -2.74
N SER A 176 -14.62 -12.33 -2.33
CA SER A 176 -15.25 -13.07 -1.23
C SER A 176 -16.23 -14.15 -1.71
N ASP A 177 -16.49 -14.22 -3.01
CA ASP A 177 -17.41 -15.20 -3.59
C ASP A 177 -16.72 -16.57 -3.67
N PRO A 178 -17.22 -17.61 -2.96
CA PRO A 178 -16.60 -18.93 -2.97
C PRO A 178 -16.59 -19.61 -4.34
N VAL A 179 -17.41 -19.15 -5.29
CA VAL A 179 -17.41 -19.65 -6.68
C VAL A 179 -16.19 -19.14 -7.45
N GLU A 180 -15.66 -17.99 -7.08
CA GLU A 180 -14.49 -17.40 -7.72
C GLU A 180 -13.20 -18.06 -7.24
N PRO A 181 -12.35 -18.61 -8.11
CA PRO A 181 -11.13 -19.31 -7.72
C PRO A 181 -10.19 -18.45 -6.86
N LEU A 182 -10.15 -17.14 -7.11
CA LEU A 182 -9.29 -16.22 -6.37
C LEU A 182 -9.69 -16.11 -4.90
N SER A 183 -10.96 -16.32 -4.54
CA SER A 183 -11.44 -16.28 -3.16
C SER A 183 -10.74 -17.30 -2.26
N GLN A 184 -10.28 -18.41 -2.84
CA GLN A 184 -9.54 -19.45 -2.10
C GLN A 184 -8.18 -18.96 -1.59
N LEU A 185 -7.65 -17.87 -2.17
CA LEU A 185 -6.38 -17.26 -1.80
C LEU A 185 -6.55 -16.00 -0.93
N VAL A 186 -7.80 -15.65 -0.58
CA VAL A 186 -8.13 -14.45 0.20
C VAL A 186 -8.61 -14.84 1.59
N ASP A 187 -7.89 -14.38 2.63
CA ASP A 187 -8.28 -14.53 4.03
C ASP A 187 -9.24 -13.43 4.47
N SER A 188 -8.86 -12.20 4.17
CA SER A 188 -9.57 -10.97 4.49
C SER A 188 -9.33 -9.92 3.40
N VAL A 189 -10.26 -9.00 3.22
CA VAL A 189 -10.17 -7.92 2.23
C VAL A 189 -9.93 -6.60 2.93
N HIS A 190 -8.97 -5.84 2.45
CA HIS A 190 -8.62 -4.50 2.94
C HIS A 190 -8.56 -3.53 1.77
N VAL A 191 -8.85 -2.26 2.02
CA VAL A 191 -8.78 -1.22 0.98
C VAL A 191 -7.80 -0.15 1.40
N PHE A 192 -6.86 0.16 0.49
CA PHE A 192 -5.83 1.17 0.65
C PHE A 192 -5.93 2.15 -0.51
N GLY A 193 -6.00 3.43 -0.26
CA GLY A 193 -6.16 4.42 -1.32
C GLY A 193 -5.30 5.64 -1.13
N ILE A 194 -4.91 6.24 -2.24
CA ILE A 194 -3.95 7.33 -2.33
C ILE A 194 -4.64 8.54 -2.94
N SER A 195 -4.58 9.70 -2.29
CA SER A 195 -5.13 10.94 -2.83
C SER A 195 -6.63 10.81 -3.17
N LEU A 196 -7.02 10.98 -4.42
CA LEU A 196 -8.39 10.76 -4.88
C LEU A 196 -8.86 9.30 -4.67
N GLY A 197 -7.96 8.31 -4.84
CA GLY A 197 -8.25 6.93 -4.46
C GLY A 197 -8.52 6.78 -2.95
N GLY A 198 -7.92 7.63 -2.11
CA GLY A 198 -8.24 7.75 -0.68
C GLY A 198 -9.68 8.23 -0.44
N HIS A 199 -10.20 9.13 -1.28
CA HIS A 199 -11.61 9.51 -1.28
C HIS A 199 -12.52 8.29 -1.57
N GLY A 200 -12.14 7.48 -2.55
CA GLY A 200 -12.81 6.21 -2.84
C GLY A 200 -12.79 5.23 -1.65
N VAL A 201 -11.71 5.20 -0.88
CA VAL A 201 -11.62 4.40 0.36
C VAL A 201 -12.62 4.89 1.41
N LEU A 202 -12.74 6.19 1.61
CA LEU A 202 -13.71 6.77 2.54
C LEU A 202 -15.14 6.37 2.17
N PHE A 203 -15.51 6.46 0.90
CA PHE A 203 -16.83 6.02 0.44
C PHE A 203 -17.03 4.51 0.49
N SER A 204 -15.97 3.73 0.25
CA SER A 204 -16.02 2.27 0.45
C SER A 204 -16.38 1.91 1.90
N SER A 205 -15.83 2.64 2.86
CA SER A 205 -16.11 2.42 4.29
C SER A 205 -17.55 2.72 4.67
N LEU A 206 -18.16 3.75 4.04
CA LEU A 206 -19.59 4.05 4.18
C LEU A 206 -20.47 2.93 3.62
N LEU A 207 -20.15 2.49 2.39
CA LEU A 207 -20.93 1.51 1.68
C LEU A 207 -20.79 0.10 2.27
N ASN A 208 -19.67 -0.19 2.90
CA ASN A 208 -19.36 -1.49 3.50
C ASN A 208 -20.43 -1.94 4.49
N LYS A 209 -20.93 -1.02 5.34
CA LYS A 209 -22.04 -1.26 6.27
C LYS A 209 -23.25 -1.94 5.62
N TYR A 210 -23.66 -1.43 4.47
CA TYR A 210 -24.87 -1.88 3.78
C TYR A 210 -24.65 -3.13 2.92
N ASN A 211 -23.39 -3.47 2.66
CA ASN A 211 -23.00 -4.51 1.71
C ASN A 211 -22.31 -5.70 2.36
N SER A 212 -21.98 -5.59 3.64
CA SER A 212 -21.40 -6.69 4.42
C SER A 212 -22.41 -7.82 4.65
N PRO A 213 -21.95 -9.07 4.73
CA PRO A 213 -22.77 -10.19 5.14
C PRO A 213 -23.19 -10.04 6.61
N LYS A 214 -24.24 -10.79 7.03
CA LYS A 214 -24.74 -10.72 8.40
C LYS A 214 -23.70 -11.06 9.48
N ASN A 215 -22.75 -11.94 9.15
CA ASN A 215 -21.76 -12.48 10.08
C ASN A 215 -20.34 -12.05 9.71
N GLY A 216 -20.10 -10.76 9.58
CA GLY A 216 -18.76 -10.24 9.32
C GLY A 216 -18.74 -8.99 8.43
N ALA A 217 -17.56 -8.47 8.20
CA ALA A 217 -17.34 -7.37 7.30
C ALA A 217 -16.97 -7.87 5.90
N LEU A 218 -17.50 -7.26 4.85
CA LEU A 218 -17.06 -7.52 3.48
C LEU A 218 -15.63 -7.02 3.27
N ILE A 219 -15.33 -5.84 3.84
CA ILE A 219 -13.99 -5.25 3.87
C ILE A 219 -13.63 -5.02 5.33
N ASN A 220 -12.49 -5.54 5.76
CA ASN A 220 -12.10 -5.61 7.17
C ASN A 220 -11.47 -4.32 7.71
N SER A 221 -10.70 -3.61 6.89
CA SER A 221 -10.12 -2.32 7.27
C SER A 221 -9.85 -1.42 6.08
N PHE A 222 -9.68 -0.14 6.35
CA PHE A 222 -9.48 0.91 5.37
C PHE A 222 -8.29 1.77 5.77
N THR A 223 -7.43 2.06 4.78
CA THR A 223 -6.30 2.98 4.94
C THR A 223 -6.37 4.03 3.84
N ALA A 224 -6.41 5.30 4.21
CA ALA A 224 -6.43 6.40 3.27
C ALA A 224 -5.19 7.30 3.46
N LEU A 225 -4.42 7.47 2.40
CA LEU A 225 -3.26 8.34 2.37
C LEU A 225 -3.60 9.67 1.75
N CYS A 226 -3.33 10.76 2.48
CA CYS A 226 -3.59 12.13 2.01
C CYS A 226 -4.92 12.23 1.23
N PRO A 227 -6.03 11.68 1.80
CA PRO A 227 -7.28 11.56 1.07
C PRO A 227 -7.92 12.93 0.84
N VAL A 228 -8.56 13.07 -0.30
CA VAL A 228 -9.57 14.09 -0.49
C VAL A 228 -10.75 13.72 0.42
N VAL A 229 -11.16 14.64 1.31
CA VAL A 229 -12.32 14.48 2.20
C VAL A 229 -13.45 15.41 1.75
N ASP A 230 -13.11 16.66 1.51
CA ASP A 230 -14.01 17.65 0.87
C ASP A 230 -13.58 17.84 -0.60
N LEU A 231 -14.22 17.07 -1.48
CA LEU A 231 -13.89 17.09 -2.91
C LEU A 231 -14.06 18.47 -3.50
N ARG A 232 -15.17 19.16 -3.19
CA ARG A 232 -15.49 20.46 -3.78
C ARG A 232 -14.47 21.52 -3.40
N LYS A 233 -14.14 21.66 -2.11
CA LYS A 233 -13.16 22.63 -1.65
C LYS A 233 -11.75 22.31 -2.15
N THR A 234 -11.38 21.04 -2.18
CA THR A 234 -10.07 20.61 -2.70
C THR A 234 -9.94 20.98 -4.18
N MET A 235 -10.95 20.70 -4.99
CA MET A 235 -10.91 21.03 -6.42
C MET A 235 -10.86 22.55 -6.67
N VAL A 236 -11.60 23.33 -5.90
CA VAL A 236 -11.50 24.79 -5.92
C VAL A 236 -10.07 25.23 -5.58
N ALA A 237 -9.50 24.77 -4.47
CA ALA A 237 -8.13 25.13 -4.06
C ALA A 237 -7.05 24.69 -5.06
N LEU A 238 -7.28 23.61 -5.84
CA LEU A 238 -6.38 23.19 -6.91
C LEU A 238 -6.45 24.07 -8.15
N THR A 239 -7.61 24.67 -8.41
CA THR A 239 -7.90 25.41 -9.67
C THR A 239 -7.98 26.91 -9.51
N GLU A 240 -7.93 27.46 -8.29
CA GLU A 240 -7.93 28.88 -7.98
C GLU A 240 -6.61 29.56 -8.32
N GLY A 241 -6.38 29.88 -9.60
CA GLY A 241 -5.35 30.82 -10.06
C GLY A 241 -3.88 30.55 -9.68
N GLY A 242 -2.95 31.21 -10.34
CA GLY A 242 -1.52 31.18 -10.05
C GLY A 242 -0.75 30.01 -10.69
N VAL A 243 0.53 29.88 -10.34
CA VAL A 243 1.47 28.89 -10.91
C VAL A 243 1.02 27.45 -10.66
N LYS A 244 0.45 27.16 -9.49
CA LYS A 244 -0.06 25.85 -9.11
C LYS A 244 -1.19 25.40 -10.06
N SER A 245 -2.16 26.26 -10.29
CA SER A 245 -3.30 25.98 -11.18
C SER A 245 -2.84 25.75 -12.62
N ALA A 246 -1.91 26.54 -13.12
CA ALA A 246 -1.33 26.36 -14.45
C ALA A 246 -0.60 25.01 -14.60
N PHE A 247 0.15 24.61 -13.56
CA PHE A 247 0.80 23.29 -13.54
C PHE A 247 -0.21 22.15 -13.53
N VAL A 248 -1.24 22.23 -12.69
CA VAL A 248 -2.30 21.24 -12.60
C VAL A 248 -3.06 21.12 -13.92
N ASP A 249 -3.34 22.23 -14.57
CA ASP A 249 -3.98 22.25 -15.89
C ASP A 249 -3.12 21.57 -16.97
N LEU A 250 -1.84 21.91 -17.05
CA LEU A 250 -0.92 21.31 -18.02
C LEU A 250 -0.79 19.79 -17.80
N TRP A 251 -0.65 19.36 -16.55
CA TRP A 251 -0.57 17.96 -16.18
C TRP A 251 -1.86 17.21 -16.53
N SER A 252 -3.03 17.77 -16.22
CA SER A 252 -4.34 17.18 -16.54
C SER A 252 -4.53 17.01 -18.05
N ARG A 253 -4.17 18.02 -18.83
CA ARG A 253 -4.22 17.95 -20.32
C ARG A 253 -3.31 16.85 -20.85
N GLN A 254 -2.07 16.76 -20.35
CA GLN A 254 -1.15 15.71 -20.76
C GLN A 254 -1.70 14.31 -20.46
N ARG A 255 -2.36 14.13 -19.31
CA ARG A 255 -2.95 12.85 -18.90
C ARG A 255 -4.17 12.45 -19.71
N LEU A 256 -4.93 13.41 -20.20
CA LEU A 256 -6.17 13.20 -20.96
C LEU A 256 -6.01 13.47 -22.47
N THR A 257 -4.80 13.70 -22.95
CA THR A 257 -4.53 13.87 -24.38
C THR A 257 -5.00 12.66 -25.20
N GLY A 258 -5.68 12.90 -26.30
CA GLY A 258 -6.19 11.87 -27.22
C GLY A 258 -7.55 11.28 -26.82
N LEU A 259 -8.15 11.72 -25.71
CA LEU A 259 -9.51 11.32 -25.32
C LEU A 259 -10.62 12.22 -25.87
N ASP A 260 -10.27 13.25 -26.61
CA ASP A 260 -11.14 14.23 -27.25
C ASP A 260 -12.28 13.59 -28.04
N LYS A 261 -12.02 12.56 -28.82
CA LYS A 261 -13.04 11.86 -29.62
C LYS A 261 -14.06 11.11 -28.75
N LYS A 262 -13.68 10.70 -27.54
CA LYS A 262 -14.53 9.91 -26.63
C LYS A 262 -15.25 10.78 -25.61
N LEU A 263 -14.67 11.92 -25.27
CA LEU A 263 -15.21 12.88 -24.31
C LEU A 263 -15.18 14.29 -24.92
N PRO A 264 -16.11 14.63 -25.83
CA PRO A 264 -16.13 15.94 -26.48
C PRO A 264 -16.15 17.10 -25.49
N ALA A 265 -16.74 16.93 -24.30
CA ALA A 265 -16.76 17.94 -23.26
C ALA A 265 -15.35 18.29 -22.71
N LEU A 266 -14.37 17.42 -22.86
CA LEU A 266 -12.97 17.68 -22.45
C LEU A 266 -12.15 18.38 -23.55
N VAL A 267 -12.66 18.47 -24.78
CA VAL A 267 -11.93 18.89 -26.00
C VAL A 267 -11.95 20.38 -26.23
N THR A 268 -13.03 21.04 -25.85
CA THR A 268 -13.31 22.43 -26.26
C THR A 268 -12.59 23.49 -25.41
N TYR A 269 -11.63 23.07 -24.58
CA TYR A 269 -11.02 23.98 -23.62
C TYR A 269 -9.62 24.45 -24.06
N ASP A 270 -9.58 25.51 -24.87
CA ASP A 270 -8.33 26.21 -25.22
C ASP A 270 -7.75 27.08 -24.09
N SER A 271 -8.30 26.98 -22.88
CA SER A 271 -7.98 27.91 -21.81
C SER A 271 -7.29 27.28 -20.62
N PHE A 272 -6.64 28.12 -19.82
CA PHE A 272 -6.00 27.85 -18.53
C PHE A 272 -6.97 27.39 -17.44
N ALA A 273 -8.04 26.81 -17.62
CA ALA A 273 -8.97 26.33 -16.59
C ALA A 273 -9.55 24.96 -16.97
N PHE A 274 -8.72 24.15 -17.64
CA PHE A 274 -9.13 22.87 -18.17
C PHE A 274 -9.74 21.94 -17.10
N LEU A 275 -9.01 21.71 -15.99
CA LEU A 275 -9.47 20.83 -14.93
C LEU A 275 -10.77 21.35 -14.27
N SER A 276 -10.84 22.63 -13.97
CA SER A 276 -12.04 23.27 -13.38
C SER A 276 -13.26 23.10 -14.27
N LYS A 277 -13.09 23.31 -15.58
CA LYS A 277 -14.19 23.16 -16.56
C LYS A 277 -14.61 21.69 -16.72
N ALA A 278 -13.62 20.76 -16.77
CA ALA A 278 -13.90 19.33 -16.85
C ALA A 278 -14.71 18.87 -15.63
N ILE A 279 -14.34 19.28 -14.44
CA ILE A 279 -15.06 18.96 -13.19
C ILE A 279 -16.47 19.56 -13.22
N SER A 280 -16.62 20.81 -13.63
CA SER A 280 -17.91 21.47 -13.72
C SER A 280 -18.85 20.78 -14.71
N GLU A 281 -18.30 20.34 -15.85
CA GLU A 281 -19.07 19.59 -16.85
C GLU A 281 -19.48 18.21 -16.35
N ILE A 282 -18.59 17.50 -15.66
CA ILE A 282 -18.92 16.21 -15.02
C ILE A 282 -20.06 16.42 -14.00
N ALA A 283 -19.91 17.42 -13.12
CA ALA A 283 -20.94 17.69 -12.11
C ALA A 283 -22.29 18.04 -12.75
N ARG A 284 -22.28 18.76 -13.88
CA ARG A 284 -23.49 19.14 -14.62
C ARG A 284 -24.16 17.97 -15.34
N THR A 285 -23.37 17.03 -15.88
CA THR A 285 -23.87 15.91 -16.69
C THR A 285 -24.03 14.61 -15.89
N TYR A 286 -23.65 14.61 -14.62
CA TYR A 286 -23.76 13.44 -13.76
C TYR A 286 -25.23 13.12 -13.42
N HIS A 287 -25.64 11.90 -13.67
CA HIS A 287 -27.02 11.46 -13.49
C HIS A 287 -27.19 10.39 -12.40
N GLY A 288 -26.48 10.55 -11.29
CA GLY A 288 -26.67 9.70 -10.10
C GLY A 288 -25.86 8.41 -10.10
N GLY A 289 -24.79 8.31 -10.88
CA GLY A 289 -23.87 7.19 -10.86
C GLY A 289 -23.79 6.40 -12.16
N LEU A 290 -22.96 5.40 -12.14
CA LEU A 290 -22.69 4.55 -13.27
C LEU A 290 -23.70 3.41 -13.35
N SER A 291 -23.80 2.76 -14.51
CA SER A 291 -24.81 1.73 -14.83
C SER A 291 -24.88 0.54 -13.85
N TYR A 292 -23.83 0.34 -13.05
CA TYR A 292 -23.73 -0.76 -12.07
C TYR A 292 -24.21 -0.39 -10.66
N ILE A 293 -24.67 0.83 -10.42
CA ILE A 293 -25.03 1.32 -9.08
C ILE A 293 -26.14 0.49 -8.43
N SER A 294 -27.08 -0.01 -9.24
CA SER A 294 -28.17 -0.87 -8.78
C SER A 294 -27.69 -2.21 -8.18
N SER A 295 -26.44 -2.59 -8.43
CA SER A 295 -25.84 -3.81 -7.90
C SER A 295 -25.34 -3.67 -6.45
N VAL A 296 -25.35 -2.45 -5.89
CA VAL A 296 -24.85 -2.15 -4.54
C VAL A 296 -25.97 -1.58 -3.68
N ARG A 297 -26.02 -1.96 -2.41
CA ARG A 297 -26.96 -1.37 -1.45
C ARG A 297 -26.39 -0.02 -0.98
N LEU A 298 -27.20 1.02 -1.15
CA LEU A 298 -26.85 2.38 -0.80
C LEU A 298 -27.48 2.80 0.53
N PRO A 299 -26.85 3.73 1.28
CA PRO A 299 -27.52 4.47 2.33
C PRO A 299 -28.82 5.11 1.81
N PRO A 300 -29.89 5.17 2.63
CA PRO A 300 -31.15 5.78 2.19
C PRO A 300 -30.98 7.20 1.66
N GLU A 301 -30.10 7.98 2.28
CA GLU A 301 -29.85 9.38 1.94
C GLU A 301 -29.13 9.57 0.58
N MET A 302 -28.54 8.50 0.05
CA MET A 302 -27.85 8.52 -1.24
C MET A 302 -28.73 8.04 -2.41
N LYS A 303 -29.81 7.29 -2.12
CA LYS A 303 -30.61 6.63 -3.17
C LYS A 303 -31.29 7.60 -4.12
N ASP A 304 -31.75 8.72 -3.60
CA ASP A 304 -32.56 9.69 -4.34
C ASP A 304 -31.73 10.88 -4.84
N SER A 305 -30.42 10.87 -4.62
CA SER A 305 -29.55 11.96 -5.07
C SER A 305 -28.97 11.65 -6.46
N SER A 306 -29.09 12.62 -7.35
CA SER A 306 -28.43 12.64 -8.66
C SER A 306 -27.39 13.74 -8.76
N ASP A 307 -27.24 14.55 -7.72
CA ASP A 307 -26.28 15.64 -7.67
C ASP A 307 -24.87 15.11 -7.34
N PHE A 308 -23.92 15.40 -8.23
CA PHE A 308 -22.54 14.96 -8.11
C PHE A 308 -21.89 15.38 -6.80
N TRP A 309 -22.05 16.66 -6.42
CA TRP A 309 -21.41 17.20 -5.23
C TRP A 309 -22.02 16.63 -3.95
N ALA A 310 -23.36 16.49 -3.94
CA ALA A 310 -24.05 15.91 -2.79
C ALA A 310 -23.69 14.44 -2.57
N LEU A 311 -23.52 13.67 -3.65
CA LEU A 311 -23.09 12.27 -3.56
C LEU A 311 -21.64 12.12 -3.11
N ASN A 312 -20.78 13.07 -3.45
CA ASN A 312 -19.37 13.07 -3.10
C ASN A 312 -19.01 13.92 -1.87
N ASP A 313 -20.00 14.36 -1.11
CA ASP A 313 -19.82 15.03 0.17
C ASP A 313 -19.70 14.00 1.31
N PHE A 314 -18.47 13.61 1.63
CA PHE A 314 -18.22 12.62 2.70
C PHE A 314 -18.75 13.08 4.06
N TRP A 315 -18.72 14.40 4.35
CA TRP A 315 -19.18 14.96 5.60
C TRP A 315 -20.66 14.73 5.87
N LYS A 316 -21.44 14.64 4.83
CA LYS A 316 -22.87 14.32 4.94
C LYS A 316 -23.13 12.91 5.47
N TYR A 317 -22.20 11.99 5.21
CA TYR A 317 -22.41 10.55 5.40
C TYR A 317 -21.46 9.90 6.41
N TYR A 318 -20.43 10.57 6.91
CA TYR A 318 -19.35 9.98 7.72
C TYR A 318 -19.84 9.16 8.93
N LYS A 319 -21.01 9.47 9.51
CA LYS A 319 -21.63 8.73 10.61
C LYS A 319 -22.01 7.30 10.26
N GLN A 320 -22.04 6.96 8.97
CA GLN A 320 -22.33 5.61 8.48
C GLN A 320 -21.11 4.68 8.52
N VAL A 321 -19.93 5.22 8.80
CA VAL A 321 -18.69 4.43 8.89
C VAL A 321 -18.71 3.54 10.12
N GLU A 322 -18.68 2.22 9.91
CA GLU A 322 -18.66 1.21 10.99
C GLU A 322 -17.32 0.49 11.12
N GLN A 323 -16.60 0.36 10.00
CA GLN A 323 -15.30 -0.30 10.00
C GLN A 323 -14.17 0.71 10.21
N PRO A 324 -13.03 0.26 10.78
CA PRO A 324 -11.92 1.15 11.08
C PRO A 324 -11.29 1.75 9.83
N VAL A 325 -11.15 3.07 9.81
CA VAL A 325 -10.49 3.86 8.77
C VAL A 325 -9.32 4.63 9.37
N LEU A 326 -8.11 4.24 9.00
CA LEU A 326 -6.90 4.95 9.40
C LEU A 326 -6.47 5.88 8.26
N ILE A 327 -6.33 7.17 8.59
CA ILE A 327 -6.01 8.23 7.64
C ILE A 327 -4.63 8.77 7.97
N TYR A 328 -3.75 8.83 6.98
CA TYR A 328 -2.46 9.50 7.10
C TYR A 328 -2.49 10.77 6.26
N ALA A 329 -2.19 11.89 6.87
CA ALA A 329 -2.19 13.18 6.20
C ALA A 329 -1.00 14.03 6.67
N THR A 330 -0.44 14.82 5.75
CA THR A 330 0.67 15.72 6.03
C THR A 330 0.16 17.15 6.11
N GLU A 331 0.66 17.91 7.09
CA GLU A 331 0.30 19.33 7.28
C GLU A 331 0.66 20.17 6.06
N GLN A 332 1.73 19.82 5.37
CA GLN A 332 2.31 20.56 4.26
C GLN A 332 1.83 20.10 2.87
N ASP A 333 0.72 19.36 2.79
CA ASP A 333 0.20 18.86 1.51
C ASP A 333 -0.33 20.02 0.64
N PRO A 334 0.29 20.33 -0.49
CA PRO A 334 -0.16 21.41 -1.35
C PRO A 334 -1.28 21.00 -2.30
N ALA A 335 -1.47 19.71 -2.54
CA ALA A 335 -2.48 19.18 -3.46
C ALA A 335 -3.82 18.93 -2.75
N VAL A 336 -3.75 18.36 -1.56
CA VAL A 336 -4.91 18.12 -0.71
C VAL A 336 -4.68 18.82 0.64
N PRO A 337 -4.99 20.13 0.72
CA PRO A 337 -4.69 20.92 1.91
C PRO A 337 -5.28 20.32 3.17
N PHE A 338 -4.43 20.13 4.20
CA PHE A 338 -4.79 19.45 5.44
C PHE A 338 -5.98 20.10 6.13
N ASN A 339 -5.97 21.44 6.21
CA ASN A 339 -7.02 22.24 6.84
C ASN A 339 -8.39 22.17 6.16
N LEU A 340 -8.44 21.82 4.88
CA LEU A 340 -9.70 21.63 4.14
C LEU A 340 -10.21 20.19 4.17
N ASN A 341 -9.38 19.26 4.60
CA ASN A 341 -9.63 17.83 4.51
C ASN A 341 -9.48 17.12 5.87
N SER A 342 -8.32 16.55 6.15
CA SER A 342 -8.12 15.64 7.28
C SER A 342 -8.16 16.32 8.64
N GLU A 343 -7.78 17.60 8.76
CA GLU A 343 -7.88 18.36 10.01
C GLU A 343 -9.32 18.43 10.53
N LEU A 344 -10.28 18.53 9.61
CA LEU A 344 -11.70 18.60 9.97
C LEU A 344 -12.18 17.34 10.73
N ILE A 345 -11.56 16.18 10.49
CA ILE A 345 -11.87 14.93 11.21
C ILE A 345 -11.36 14.98 12.65
N GLN A 346 -10.27 15.70 12.90
CA GLN A 346 -9.68 15.84 14.24
C GLN A 346 -10.24 17.00 15.04
N ASN A 347 -10.90 17.94 14.37
CA ASN A 347 -11.37 19.17 14.99
C ASN A 347 -12.50 18.88 15.97
N LYS A 348 -12.18 18.98 17.28
CA LYS A 348 -13.12 18.74 18.38
C LYS A 348 -14.28 19.75 18.38
N ASP A 349 -14.08 20.95 17.84
CA ASP A 349 -15.11 21.99 17.77
C ASP A 349 -16.22 21.64 16.79
N LEU A 350 -15.92 20.84 15.77
CA LEU A 350 -16.92 20.34 14.82
C LEU A 350 -17.73 19.16 15.39
N LYS A 351 -17.43 18.69 16.59
CA LYS A 351 -18.11 17.55 17.26
C LYS A 351 -18.20 16.31 16.35
N ILE A 352 -17.18 16.09 15.52
CA ILE A 352 -17.09 14.89 14.71
C ILE A 352 -16.62 13.76 15.62
N ASP A 353 -17.58 13.15 16.30
CA ASP A 353 -17.35 11.97 17.13
C ASP A 353 -17.53 10.72 16.27
N SER A 354 -16.46 10.34 15.55
CA SER A 354 -16.40 9.07 14.87
C SER A 354 -15.32 8.18 15.46
N LYS A 355 -15.74 7.21 16.25
CA LYS A 355 -14.83 6.20 16.82
C LYS A 355 -14.14 5.35 15.75
N ASN A 356 -14.66 5.35 14.52
CA ASN A 356 -14.17 4.54 13.40
C ASN A 356 -13.36 5.34 12.38
N LEU A 357 -13.09 6.62 12.62
CA LEU A 357 -12.20 7.46 11.82
C LEU A 357 -11.05 7.95 12.69
N ARG A 358 -9.82 7.75 12.26
CA ARG A 358 -8.64 8.25 12.97
C ARG A 358 -7.63 8.82 11.99
N VAL A 359 -7.20 10.05 12.22
CA VAL A 359 -6.14 10.72 11.47
C VAL A 359 -4.81 10.61 12.20
N ILE A 360 -3.79 10.27 11.47
CA ILE A 360 -2.38 10.39 11.84
C ILE A 360 -1.84 11.61 11.13
N GLU A 361 -1.59 12.63 11.90
CA GLU A 361 -1.05 13.89 11.44
C GLU A 361 0.47 13.82 11.38
N LEU A 362 1.04 14.17 10.24
CA LEU A 362 2.46 14.07 9.97
C LEU A 362 3.04 15.43 9.62
N PRO A 363 4.05 15.90 10.39
CA PRO A 363 4.64 17.20 10.17
C PRO A 363 5.51 17.25 8.91
N GLN A 364 5.94 16.11 8.39
CA GLN A 364 6.84 16.02 7.24
C GLN A 364 6.19 15.30 6.07
N GLY A 365 6.70 15.61 4.87
CA GLY A 365 6.22 15.07 3.62
C GLY A 365 5.34 16.04 2.87
N VAL A 366 5.20 15.78 1.59
CA VAL A 366 4.26 16.47 0.70
C VAL A 366 3.20 15.48 0.24
N HIS A 367 2.44 15.80 -0.76
CA HIS A 367 1.33 14.95 -1.20
C HIS A 367 1.71 13.46 -1.33
N CYS A 368 1.23 12.63 -0.41
CA CYS A 368 1.39 11.17 -0.38
C CYS A 368 2.84 10.64 -0.44
N THR A 369 3.84 11.41 -0.04
CA THR A 369 5.26 11.03 -0.14
C THR A 369 5.87 10.48 1.15
N LEU A 370 5.06 9.99 2.08
CA LEU A 370 5.51 9.46 3.37
C LEU A 370 6.78 8.60 3.33
N PRO A 371 6.95 7.69 2.35
CA PRO A 371 8.13 6.81 2.32
C PRO A 371 9.45 7.52 2.05
N VAL A 372 9.44 8.84 1.81
CA VAL A 372 10.66 9.61 1.57
C VAL A 372 11.16 10.32 2.81
N PRO A 373 10.33 11.14 3.51
CA PRO A 373 10.79 11.83 4.71
C PRO A 373 10.88 10.94 5.94
N TYR A 374 10.33 9.73 5.92
CA TYR A 374 10.37 8.80 7.04
C TYR A 374 11.04 7.48 6.67
N ASP A 375 11.57 6.79 7.67
CA ASP A 375 12.18 5.48 7.48
C ASP A 375 11.20 4.50 6.83
N TRP A 376 11.64 3.93 5.72
CA TRP A 376 10.84 3.06 4.89
C TRP A 376 10.35 1.79 5.62
N HIS A 377 11.23 1.18 6.44
CA HIS A 377 10.89 -0.06 7.14
C HIS A 377 9.89 0.21 8.25
N ALA A 378 10.03 1.34 8.95
CA ALA A 378 9.09 1.76 9.99
C ALA A 378 7.70 2.00 9.39
N ILE A 379 7.62 2.73 8.27
CA ILE A 379 6.35 2.98 7.58
C ILE A 379 5.71 1.67 7.11
N THR A 380 6.48 0.78 6.48
CA THR A 380 5.99 -0.54 6.06
C THR A 380 5.43 -1.34 7.24
N SER A 381 6.17 -1.36 8.35
CA SER A 381 5.77 -2.08 9.56
C SER A 381 4.48 -1.56 10.17
N LEU A 382 4.25 -0.24 10.14
CA LEU A 382 2.99 0.35 10.64
C LEU A 382 1.78 -0.10 9.81
N PHE A 383 1.86 -0.02 8.49
CA PHE A 383 0.78 -0.48 7.62
C PHE A 383 0.53 -1.97 7.74
N GLN A 384 1.61 -2.75 7.78
CA GLN A 384 1.53 -4.20 7.96
C GLN A 384 0.83 -4.54 9.29
N SER A 385 1.23 -3.94 10.39
CA SER A 385 0.66 -4.19 11.71
C SER A 385 -0.83 -3.82 11.77
N TYR A 386 -1.21 -2.70 11.17
CA TYR A 386 -2.60 -2.28 11.13
C TYR A 386 -3.48 -3.26 10.32
N ILE A 387 -3.06 -3.65 9.12
CA ILE A 387 -3.80 -4.60 8.29
C ILE A 387 -3.89 -5.97 8.99
N LEU A 388 -2.78 -6.46 9.56
CA LEU A 388 -2.75 -7.74 10.27
C LEU A 388 -3.65 -7.75 11.52
N SER A 389 -3.76 -6.62 12.23
CA SER A 389 -4.65 -6.53 13.40
C SER A 389 -6.13 -6.68 13.03
N HIS A 390 -6.47 -6.48 11.75
CA HIS A 390 -7.82 -6.66 11.19
C HIS A 390 -7.94 -7.92 10.30
N SER A 391 -6.99 -8.86 10.40
CA SER A 391 -6.94 -10.11 9.65
C SER A 391 -6.91 -11.32 10.61
N PRO A 392 -7.97 -11.58 11.37
CA PRO A 392 -7.94 -12.55 12.48
C PRO A 392 -7.70 -13.99 12.04
N GLY A 393 -8.01 -14.34 10.79
CA GLY A 393 -7.79 -15.68 10.22
C GLY A 393 -6.36 -15.92 9.76
N PHE A 394 -5.58 -14.85 9.58
CA PHE A 394 -4.22 -14.95 9.04
C PHE A 394 -3.17 -14.95 10.14
N LYS A 395 -2.23 -15.90 10.06
CA LYS A 395 -1.11 -16.00 10.98
C LYS A 395 0.20 -16.15 10.24
N MET A 396 1.24 -15.50 10.75
CA MET A 396 2.62 -15.75 10.35
C MET A 396 3.27 -16.66 11.37
N VAL A 397 3.98 -17.68 10.90
CA VAL A 397 4.75 -18.58 11.73
C VAL A 397 6.22 -18.38 11.47
N GLU A 398 6.96 -18.11 12.52
CA GLU A 398 8.41 -18.03 12.45
C GLU A 398 8.99 -19.43 12.34
N ARG A 399 9.86 -19.62 11.35
CA ARG A 399 10.66 -20.82 11.18
C ARG A 399 12.10 -20.51 11.46
N THR A 400 12.80 -21.45 12.07
CA THR A 400 14.20 -21.33 12.36
C THR A 400 14.96 -22.55 11.85
N LEU A 401 16.17 -22.32 11.37
CA LEU A 401 17.14 -23.35 11.03
C LEU A 401 18.45 -23.01 11.72
N ASP A 402 18.95 -23.92 12.53
CA ASP A 402 20.28 -23.81 13.12
C ASP A 402 21.26 -24.66 12.32
N VAL A 403 22.34 -24.05 11.88
CA VAL A 403 23.46 -24.73 11.24
C VAL A 403 24.63 -24.70 12.22
N ASP A 404 25.11 -25.88 12.58
CA ASP A 404 26.20 -26.01 13.54
C ASP A 404 27.53 -25.56 12.92
N LEU A 405 28.21 -24.62 13.59
CA LEU A 405 29.53 -24.12 13.21
C LEU A 405 30.58 -24.69 14.14
N SER A 406 30.38 -25.96 14.57
CA SER A 406 31.16 -26.60 15.62
C SER A 406 32.50 -27.17 15.15
N ASP A 407 32.79 -27.13 13.85
CA ASP A 407 34.06 -27.63 13.31
C ASP A 407 35.22 -26.87 13.90
N GLU A 408 36.31 -27.60 14.21
CA GLU A 408 37.57 -27.02 14.78
C GLU A 408 38.09 -25.86 13.93
N GLU A 409 37.77 -25.87 12.65
CA GLU A 409 38.11 -24.80 11.72
C GLU A 409 37.48 -23.44 12.04
N TRP A 410 36.31 -23.40 12.71
CA TRP A 410 35.63 -22.16 13.11
C TRP A 410 35.95 -21.76 14.55
N ALA A 411 36.61 -22.64 15.29
CA ALA A 411 37.06 -22.32 16.64
C ALA A 411 38.03 -21.14 16.61
N GLY A 412 37.71 -20.07 17.30
CA GLY A 412 38.50 -18.86 17.36
C GLY A 412 38.32 -17.85 16.22
N PHE A 413 37.37 -18.09 15.28
CA PHE A 413 37.00 -17.06 14.31
C PHE A 413 35.93 -16.10 14.85
N PHE A 414 35.12 -16.54 15.80
CA PHE A 414 34.07 -15.71 16.39
C PHE A 414 34.54 -15.15 17.74
N ASP A 415 35.17 -14.01 17.70
CA ASP A 415 35.63 -13.27 18.89
C ASP A 415 34.95 -11.89 18.96
N ALA A 416 35.17 -11.18 20.08
CA ALA A 416 34.67 -9.82 20.23
C ALA A 416 35.37 -8.89 19.24
N GLY A 417 34.72 -8.49 18.19
CA GLY A 417 35.25 -7.66 17.11
C GLY A 417 35.23 -8.34 15.74
N SER A 418 34.81 -9.60 15.66
CA SER A 418 34.58 -10.26 14.36
C SER A 418 33.46 -9.60 13.59
N ARG A 419 33.66 -9.44 12.28
CA ARG A 419 32.67 -8.94 11.35
C ARG A 419 32.15 -10.10 10.54
N VAL A 420 30.83 -10.18 10.37
CA VAL A 420 30.15 -11.21 9.57
C VAL A 420 29.33 -10.56 8.49
N LYS A 421 29.58 -10.96 7.26
CA LYS A 421 28.81 -10.56 6.09
C LYS A 421 28.09 -11.77 5.52
N PHE A 422 26.86 -11.59 5.11
CA PHE A 422 26.08 -12.60 4.41
C PHE A 422 25.68 -12.09 3.03
N GLU A 423 25.83 -12.95 2.02
CA GLU A 423 25.42 -12.67 0.67
C GLU A 423 24.57 -13.82 0.12
N VAL A 424 23.37 -13.52 -0.29
CA VAL A 424 22.47 -14.49 -0.94
C VAL A 424 22.82 -14.54 -2.41
N GLN A 425 23.31 -15.67 -2.87
CA GLN A 425 23.64 -15.90 -4.30
C GLN A 425 22.38 -16.26 -5.09
N GLU A 426 22.38 -15.92 -6.40
CA GLU A 426 21.29 -16.32 -7.26
C GLU A 426 21.17 -17.84 -7.33
N PRO A 427 19.96 -18.40 -7.10
CA PRO A 427 19.76 -19.83 -7.24
C PRO A 427 19.95 -20.26 -8.69
N SER A 428 20.57 -21.40 -8.93
CA SER A 428 20.67 -21.92 -10.30
C SER A 428 19.29 -22.32 -10.82
N LYS A 429 19.10 -22.26 -12.14
CA LYS A 429 17.80 -22.59 -12.76
C LYS A 429 17.27 -23.98 -12.38
N LYS A 430 18.12 -24.92 -12.07
CA LYS A 430 17.76 -26.34 -11.83
C LYS A 430 18.03 -26.82 -10.40
N SER A 431 18.69 -26.01 -9.55
CA SER A 431 19.19 -26.56 -8.27
C SER A 431 18.13 -26.83 -7.22
N GLY A 432 17.01 -26.13 -7.25
CA GLY A 432 16.03 -26.18 -6.14
C GLY A 432 16.58 -25.69 -4.79
N PHE A 433 17.79 -25.15 -4.79
CA PHE A 433 18.52 -24.62 -3.62
C PHE A 433 18.93 -23.18 -3.85
N VAL A 434 19.04 -22.44 -2.77
CA VAL A 434 19.69 -21.15 -2.71
C VAL A 434 20.97 -21.28 -1.90
N THR A 435 22.02 -20.60 -2.33
CA THR A 435 23.28 -20.55 -1.62
C THR A 435 23.40 -19.21 -0.89
N ILE A 436 23.75 -19.27 0.38
CA ILE A 436 24.09 -18.11 1.18
C ILE A 436 25.58 -18.19 1.50
N GLU A 437 26.34 -17.24 1.01
CA GLU A 437 27.75 -17.10 1.35
C GLU A 437 27.87 -16.32 2.64
N MET A 438 28.61 -16.87 3.59
CA MET A 438 28.94 -16.22 4.85
C MET A 438 30.45 -15.95 4.85
N GLU A 439 30.81 -14.68 4.95
CA GLU A 439 32.20 -14.24 5.13
C GLU A 439 32.38 -13.76 6.57
N VAL A 440 33.44 -14.22 7.23
CA VAL A 440 33.79 -13.83 8.58
C VAL A 440 35.21 -13.28 8.58
N GLU A 441 35.35 -12.04 9.00
CA GLU A 441 36.67 -11.41 9.31
C GLU A 441 36.82 -11.36 10.84
N ASN A 442 37.81 -12.04 11.39
CA ASN A 442 38.06 -11.99 12.82
C ASN A 442 38.77 -10.69 13.24
N ALA A 443 38.88 -10.44 14.54
CA ALA A 443 39.53 -9.23 15.08
C ALA A 443 41.00 -9.06 14.66
N LYS A 444 41.68 -10.11 14.15
CA LYS A 444 43.04 -10.10 13.64
C LYS A 444 43.11 -9.90 12.11
N GLY A 445 41.99 -9.63 11.45
CA GLY A 445 41.94 -9.42 10.01
C GLY A 445 42.08 -10.71 9.19
N LYS A 446 41.92 -11.90 9.79
CA LYS A 446 41.85 -13.15 9.02
C LYS A 446 40.40 -13.36 8.51
N GLU A 447 40.28 -13.67 7.23
CA GLU A 447 39.01 -13.95 6.58
C GLU A 447 38.80 -15.44 6.41
N LYS A 448 37.53 -15.86 6.52
CA LYS A 448 37.08 -17.20 6.22
C LYS A 448 35.65 -17.12 5.63
N SER A 449 35.38 -17.96 4.65
CA SER A 449 34.04 -18.04 4.05
C SER A 449 33.49 -19.46 4.10
N MET A 450 32.16 -19.57 4.10
CA MET A 450 31.43 -20.83 3.90
C MET A 450 30.19 -20.59 3.06
N ASN A 451 29.77 -21.64 2.35
CA ASN A 451 28.54 -21.67 1.60
C ASN A 451 27.50 -22.54 2.31
N LEU A 452 26.34 -21.95 2.61
CA LEU A 452 25.18 -22.63 3.15
C LEU A 452 24.16 -22.82 2.03
N SER A 453 23.87 -24.07 1.67
CA SER A 453 22.84 -24.40 0.69
C SER A 453 21.53 -24.74 1.37
N LEU A 454 20.48 -23.95 1.10
CA LEU A 454 19.14 -24.15 1.66
C LEU A 454 18.15 -24.54 0.56
N PRO A 455 17.34 -25.59 0.75
CA PRO A 455 16.29 -25.94 -0.20
C PRO A 455 15.26 -24.83 -0.33
N LEU A 456 14.92 -24.43 -1.55
CA LEU A 456 13.89 -23.41 -1.81
C LEU A 456 12.52 -23.80 -1.25
N SER A 457 12.25 -25.09 -1.15
CA SER A 457 11.02 -25.61 -0.55
C SER A 457 10.84 -25.24 0.93
N GLN A 458 11.92 -24.92 1.66
CA GLN A 458 11.82 -24.46 3.05
C GLN A 458 11.20 -23.06 3.16
N PHE A 459 11.27 -22.28 2.10
CA PHE A 459 10.72 -20.93 2.05
C PHE A 459 9.31 -20.87 1.46
N ASP A 460 8.68 -22.03 1.24
CA ASP A 460 7.34 -22.19 0.65
C ASP A 460 7.18 -21.57 -0.76
N PHE A 461 8.28 -21.36 -1.49
CA PHE A 461 8.19 -20.96 -2.90
C PHE A 461 7.60 -22.10 -3.74
N ARG A 462 6.60 -21.75 -4.55
CA ARG A 462 5.99 -22.63 -5.54
C ARG A 462 6.07 -22.00 -6.90
N PHE A 463 6.75 -22.66 -7.81
CA PHE A 463 6.91 -22.22 -9.19
C PHE A 463 6.09 -23.13 -10.10
N LEU A 464 5.46 -22.53 -11.11
CA LEU A 464 4.68 -23.28 -12.09
C LEU A 464 5.56 -24.12 -13.02
N ASN A 465 6.80 -23.68 -13.24
CA ASN A 465 7.78 -24.36 -14.06
C ASN A 465 8.89 -24.99 -13.19
N PRO A 466 9.45 -26.14 -13.62
CA PRO A 466 10.57 -26.76 -12.92
C PRO A 466 11.88 -25.99 -13.08
N GLU A 467 11.96 -25.07 -14.04
CA GLU A 467 13.12 -24.21 -14.25
C GLU A 467 12.76 -22.76 -13.90
N LEU A 468 13.59 -22.14 -13.08
CA LEU A 468 13.43 -20.74 -12.68
C LEU A 468 13.83 -19.82 -13.83
N SER A 469 12.99 -18.87 -14.16
CA SER A 469 13.35 -17.72 -15.01
C SER A 469 14.32 -16.79 -14.26
N ALA A 470 15.06 -15.96 -15.00
CA ALA A 470 15.93 -14.96 -14.38
C ALA A 470 15.20 -14.01 -13.43
N SER A 471 13.95 -13.65 -13.75
CA SER A 471 13.12 -12.81 -12.87
C SER A 471 12.68 -13.52 -11.59
N GLU A 472 12.46 -14.83 -11.63
CA GLU A 472 12.17 -15.64 -10.45
C GLU A 472 13.40 -15.81 -9.56
N GLN A 473 14.57 -16.00 -10.16
CA GLN A 473 15.85 -16.05 -9.43
C GLN A 473 16.11 -14.73 -8.70
N GLU A 474 16.01 -13.60 -9.38
CA GLU A 474 16.16 -12.27 -8.78
C GLU A 474 15.16 -12.04 -7.64
N MET A 475 13.90 -12.45 -7.82
CA MET A 475 12.86 -12.32 -6.81
C MET A 475 13.16 -13.16 -5.55
N ILE A 476 13.66 -14.40 -5.70
CA ILE A 476 14.07 -15.24 -4.59
C ILE A 476 15.16 -14.55 -3.77
N VAL A 477 16.21 -14.07 -4.45
CA VAL A 477 17.32 -13.34 -3.79
C VAL A 477 16.79 -12.12 -3.04
N ARG A 478 15.92 -11.35 -3.67
CA ARG A 478 15.32 -10.16 -3.07
C ARG A 478 14.50 -10.50 -1.84
N TRP A 479 13.63 -11.51 -1.94
CA TRP A 479 12.80 -11.95 -0.82
C TRP A 479 13.65 -12.44 0.35
N LEU A 480 14.67 -13.26 0.10
CA LEU A 480 15.56 -13.75 1.14
C LEU A 480 16.31 -12.62 1.83
N ASN A 481 16.86 -11.67 1.07
CA ASN A 481 17.55 -10.50 1.64
C ASN A 481 16.64 -9.65 2.54
N GLN A 482 15.34 -9.68 2.31
CA GLN A 482 14.36 -8.91 3.10
C GLN A 482 13.80 -9.66 4.30
N ASN A 483 13.60 -10.97 4.16
CA ASN A 483 12.83 -11.76 5.13
C ASN A 483 13.67 -12.76 5.93
N LEU A 484 14.85 -13.12 5.44
CA LEU A 484 15.74 -14.05 6.13
C LEU A 484 16.66 -13.27 7.08
N LYS A 485 16.52 -13.56 8.37
CA LYS A 485 17.40 -13.02 9.42
C LYS A 485 18.47 -14.06 9.74
N LEU A 486 19.73 -13.70 9.58
CA LEU A 486 20.87 -14.56 9.85
C LEU A 486 21.62 -14.01 11.06
N ARG A 487 21.87 -14.86 12.04
CA ARG A 487 22.62 -14.49 13.26
C ARG A 487 23.53 -15.63 13.68
N ILE A 488 24.75 -15.29 14.10
CA ILE A 488 25.62 -16.21 14.79
C ILE A 488 25.35 -16.09 16.29
N GLN A 489 25.14 -17.24 16.94
CA GLN A 489 24.85 -17.29 18.36
C GLN A 489 25.63 -18.39 19.06
N PRO A 490 25.99 -18.22 20.34
CA PRO A 490 26.53 -19.29 21.15
C PRO A 490 25.50 -20.41 21.33
N LYS A 491 25.95 -21.66 21.18
CA LYS A 491 25.12 -22.85 21.40
C LYS A 491 25.98 -23.95 22.01
N ASN A 492 25.72 -24.30 23.29
CA ASN A 492 26.45 -25.37 24.01
C ASN A 492 27.96 -25.23 24.00
N GLY A 493 28.50 -23.99 24.22
CA GLY A 493 29.93 -23.70 24.20
C GLY A 493 30.58 -23.63 22.82
N LYS A 494 29.79 -23.73 21.77
CA LYS A 494 30.17 -23.59 20.35
C LYS A 494 29.36 -22.48 19.70
N TYR A 495 29.49 -22.30 18.40
CA TYR A 495 28.69 -21.33 17.63
C TYR A 495 27.77 -22.05 16.66
N ALA A 496 26.60 -21.46 16.41
CA ALA A 496 25.67 -21.89 15.38
C ALA A 496 25.22 -20.65 14.57
N LEU A 497 25.05 -20.82 13.27
CA LEU A 497 24.35 -19.88 12.44
C LEU A 497 22.86 -20.16 12.57
N ARG A 498 22.09 -19.19 13.07
CA ARG A 498 20.63 -19.24 13.10
C ARG A 498 20.08 -18.46 11.94
N ALA A 499 19.36 -19.15 11.07
CA ALA A 499 18.49 -18.57 10.05
C ALA A 499 17.04 -18.55 10.55
N THR A 500 16.39 -17.41 10.48
CA THR A 500 15.00 -17.23 10.92
C THR A 500 14.22 -16.52 9.82
N TRP A 501 13.03 -17.02 9.50
CA TRP A 501 12.12 -16.39 8.53
C TRP A 501 10.66 -16.66 8.90
N SER A 502 9.78 -15.83 8.40
CA SER A 502 8.34 -15.97 8.66
C SER A 502 7.60 -16.47 7.42
N VAL A 503 6.74 -17.46 7.59
CA VAL A 503 5.87 -18.00 6.55
C VAL A 503 4.39 -17.91 6.95
N ALA A 504 3.52 -17.78 5.97
CA ALA A 504 2.07 -17.84 6.19
C ALA A 504 1.65 -19.28 6.58
N GLN A 505 0.76 -19.36 7.56
CA GLN A 505 0.18 -20.62 8.02
C GLN A 505 -1.21 -20.84 7.40
#